data_1677682ffc57d8d0ddc997c12b46a662
#
_entry.id   1677682ffc57d8d0ddc997c12b46a662
#
_cell.length_a   1.000
_cell.length_b   1.000
_cell.length_c   1.000
_cell.angle_alpha   90.00
_cell.angle_beta   90.00
_cell.angle_gamma   90.00
#
_symmetry.space_group_name_H-M   'P 1'
#
loop_
_entity.id
_entity.type
_entity.pdbx_description
1 polymer ?
#
loop_
_entity_poly.entity_id
_entity_poly.type
_entity_poly.pdbx_seq_one_letter_code
_entity_poly.pdbx_strand_id
1 'polypeptide(L)'
;MSDTPSLFERLGGEAAVDAAVDKFYEKVLADDRIKHFFDGVDMDRQRGKQKNFLTYAFGGPVNYSGKSMRAAHAKLVAEQGLNHDHFVAVAENLQATLEDLGVPEDLIGEVMAIAGSTHDDVLGL
;
A
#
# COMPACT_ATOMS: atom_id res chain seq x y z
N MET A 1 -15.96 -1.03 27.42
CA MET A 1 -15.85 -1.59 26.06
C MET A 1 -15.58 -0.46 25.10
N SER A 2 -14.59 -0.62 24.28
CA SER A 2 -14.24 0.44 23.32
C SER A 2 -15.09 0.30 22.07
N ASP A 3 -15.78 1.36 21.70
CA ASP A 3 -16.53 1.43 20.45
C ASP A 3 -15.80 2.26 19.40
N THR A 4 -14.49 2.45 19.61
CA THR A 4 -13.67 3.21 18.66
C THR A 4 -13.59 2.46 17.34
N PRO A 5 -14.05 3.03 16.22
CA PRO A 5 -13.94 2.39 14.93
C PRO A 5 -12.48 2.18 14.55
N SER A 6 -12.21 1.13 13.78
CA SER A 6 -10.89 0.91 13.19
C SER A 6 -10.57 2.02 12.19
N LEU A 7 -9.30 2.18 11.83
CA LEU A 7 -8.91 3.10 10.77
C LEU A 7 -9.67 2.79 9.48
N PHE A 8 -9.85 1.51 9.17
CA PHE A 8 -10.61 1.04 8.02
C PHE A 8 -12.04 1.64 8.01
N GLU A 9 -12.74 1.54 9.14
CA GLU A 9 -14.11 2.09 9.27
C GLU A 9 -14.11 3.61 9.18
N ARG A 10 -13.16 4.26 9.84
CA ARG A 10 -13.06 5.73 9.85
C ARG A 10 -12.79 6.31 8.45
N LEU A 11 -12.11 5.54 7.58
CA LEU A 11 -11.84 5.96 6.21
C LEU A 11 -13.02 5.76 5.26
N GLY A 12 -14.01 4.96 5.65
CA GLY A 12 -15.19 4.70 4.84
C GLY A 12 -15.36 3.26 4.37
N GLY A 13 -14.61 2.33 4.96
CA GLY A 13 -14.74 0.91 4.71
C GLY A 13 -14.21 0.47 3.35
N GLU A 14 -14.79 -0.61 2.84
CA GLU A 14 -14.33 -1.26 1.60
C GLU A 14 -14.35 -0.33 0.39
N ALA A 15 -15.38 0.50 0.26
CA ALA A 15 -15.50 1.43 -0.86
C ALA A 15 -14.36 2.44 -0.89
N ALA A 16 -13.94 2.92 0.29
CA ALA A 16 -12.81 3.84 0.40
C ALA A 16 -11.50 3.17 0.03
N VAL A 17 -11.30 1.91 0.43
CA VAL A 17 -10.11 1.15 0.08
C VAL A 17 -10.05 0.92 -1.44
N ASP A 18 -11.16 0.56 -2.07
CA ASP A 18 -11.23 0.39 -3.52
C ASP A 18 -10.84 1.67 -4.25
N ALA A 19 -11.39 2.81 -3.83
CA ALA A 19 -11.07 4.11 -4.42
C ALA A 19 -9.58 4.44 -4.25
N ALA A 20 -9.04 4.16 -3.07
CA ALA A 20 -7.62 4.41 -2.77
C ALA A 20 -6.72 3.54 -3.65
N VAL A 21 -7.04 2.27 -3.85
CA VAL A 21 -6.27 1.36 -4.69
C VAL A 21 -6.23 1.85 -6.14
N ASP A 22 -7.39 2.20 -6.69
CA ASP A 22 -7.47 2.68 -8.07
C ASP A 22 -6.65 3.95 -8.27
N LYS A 23 -6.81 4.92 -7.39
CA LYS A 23 -6.10 6.19 -7.49
C LYS A 23 -4.60 6.02 -7.26
N PHE A 24 -4.23 5.14 -6.33
CA PHE A 24 -2.83 4.82 -6.06
C PHE A 24 -2.14 4.27 -7.32
N TYR A 25 -2.76 3.31 -8.02
CA TYR A 25 -2.15 2.74 -9.22
C TYR A 25 -2.14 3.70 -10.40
N GLU A 26 -3.08 4.63 -10.51
CA GLU A 26 -2.99 5.70 -11.49
C GLU A 26 -1.68 6.48 -11.32
N LYS A 27 -1.33 6.81 -10.07
CA LYS A 27 -0.10 7.53 -9.75
C LYS A 27 1.15 6.67 -9.96
N VAL A 28 1.12 5.43 -9.51
CA VAL A 28 2.24 4.50 -9.61
C VAL A 28 2.61 4.26 -11.07
N LEU A 29 1.62 4.01 -11.93
CA LEU A 29 1.85 3.73 -13.34
C LEU A 29 2.29 4.97 -14.12
N ALA A 30 2.11 6.16 -13.56
CA ALA A 30 2.61 7.41 -14.11
C ALA A 30 3.98 7.81 -13.54
N ASP A 31 4.49 7.08 -12.55
CA ASP A 31 5.75 7.39 -11.87
C ASP A 31 6.91 6.62 -12.50
N ASP A 32 7.79 7.34 -13.19
CA ASP A 32 8.92 6.75 -13.92
C ASP A 32 9.90 6.00 -13.01
N ARG A 33 9.90 6.29 -11.71
CA ARG A 33 10.79 5.63 -10.75
C ARG A 33 10.40 4.17 -10.50
N ILE A 34 9.11 3.83 -10.63
CA ILE A 34 8.60 2.53 -10.19
C ILE A 34 7.66 1.85 -11.18
N LYS A 35 7.20 2.53 -12.22
CA LYS A 35 6.23 1.94 -13.16
C LYS A 35 6.75 0.67 -13.83
N HIS A 36 8.05 0.55 -14.03
CA HIS A 36 8.65 -0.61 -14.68
C HIS A 36 8.46 -1.92 -13.91
N PHE A 37 8.25 -1.85 -12.59
CA PHE A 37 7.97 -3.05 -11.79
C PHE A 37 6.64 -3.70 -12.17
N PHE A 38 5.77 -2.97 -12.87
CA PHE A 38 4.45 -3.45 -13.25
C PHE A 38 4.32 -3.84 -14.71
N ASP A 39 5.44 -3.82 -15.46
CA ASP A 39 5.45 -4.28 -16.85
C ASP A 39 5.08 -5.76 -16.92
N GLY A 40 4.06 -6.07 -17.73
CA GLY A 40 3.58 -7.45 -17.87
C GLY A 40 2.79 -7.99 -16.68
N VAL A 41 2.50 -7.17 -15.69
CA VAL A 41 1.73 -7.57 -14.51
C VAL A 41 0.23 -7.48 -14.79
N ASP A 42 -0.52 -8.50 -14.37
CA ASP A 42 -1.99 -8.44 -14.38
C ASP A 42 -2.44 -7.44 -13.31
N MET A 43 -2.83 -6.26 -13.73
CA MET A 43 -3.17 -5.18 -12.82
C MET A 43 -4.45 -5.42 -12.03
N ASP A 44 -5.40 -6.18 -12.55
CA ASP A 44 -6.60 -6.54 -11.78
C ASP A 44 -6.23 -7.39 -10.57
N ARG A 45 -5.36 -8.37 -10.78
CA ARG A 45 -4.86 -9.22 -9.71
C ARG A 45 -4.01 -8.43 -8.72
N GLN A 46 -3.18 -7.52 -9.23
CA GLN A 46 -2.34 -6.66 -8.39
C GLN A 46 -3.17 -5.72 -7.52
N ARG A 47 -4.24 -5.15 -8.06
CA ARG A 47 -5.17 -4.33 -7.28
C ARG A 47 -5.80 -5.12 -6.14
N GLY A 48 -6.17 -6.38 -6.40
CA GLY A 48 -6.70 -7.26 -5.36
C GLY A 48 -5.72 -7.48 -4.23
N LYS A 49 -4.44 -7.69 -4.54
CA LYS A 49 -3.39 -7.86 -3.53
C LYS A 49 -3.20 -6.58 -2.71
N GLN A 50 -3.18 -5.44 -3.36
CA GLN A 50 -3.01 -4.15 -2.68
C GLN A 50 -4.22 -3.83 -1.80
N LYS A 51 -5.42 -4.15 -2.26
CA LYS A 51 -6.64 -4.00 -1.47
C LYS A 51 -6.55 -4.81 -0.17
N ASN A 52 -6.09 -6.06 -0.25
CA ASN A 52 -5.93 -6.90 0.94
C ASN A 52 -4.91 -6.30 1.90
N PHE A 53 -3.78 -5.82 1.40
CA PHE A 53 -2.77 -5.19 2.23
C PHE A 53 -3.32 -3.92 2.91
N LEU A 54 -3.95 -3.03 2.16
CA LEU A 54 -4.50 -1.79 2.72
C LEU A 54 -5.61 -2.06 3.71
N THR A 55 -6.47 -3.04 3.44
CA THR A 55 -7.52 -3.44 4.39
C THR A 55 -6.90 -3.90 5.70
N TYR A 56 -5.85 -4.73 5.63
CA TYR A 56 -5.10 -5.15 6.82
C TYR A 56 -4.46 -3.95 7.53
N ALA A 57 -3.75 -3.10 6.78
CA ALA A 57 -3.05 -1.94 7.33
C ALA A 57 -4.01 -0.98 8.03
N PHE A 58 -5.24 -0.90 7.55
CA PHE A 58 -6.27 -0.03 8.14
C PHE A 58 -7.05 -0.71 9.27
N GLY A 59 -6.67 -1.94 9.64
CA GLY A 59 -7.34 -2.67 10.72
C GLY A 59 -8.65 -3.33 10.32
N GLY A 60 -8.88 -3.55 9.04
CA GLY A 60 -10.06 -4.24 8.53
C GLY A 60 -9.97 -5.75 8.67
N PRO A 61 -11.05 -6.46 8.29
CA PRO A 61 -11.18 -7.89 8.53
C PRO A 61 -10.42 -8.76 7.50
N VAL A 62 -9.10 -8.72 7.54
CA VAL A 62 -8.25 -9.54 6.66
C VAL A 62 -7.00 -9.97 7.40
N ASN A 63 -6.50 -11.18 7.11
CA ASN A 63 -5.25 -11.67 7.65
C ASN A 63 -4.11 -11.42 6.67
N TYR A 64 -3.01 -10.89 7.19
CA TYR A 64 -1.81 -10.62 6.40
C TYR A 64 -0.59 -10.82 7.27
N SER A 65 0.53 -11.26 6.69
CA SER A 65 1.75 -11.50 7.46
C SER A 65 2.97 -10.89 6.78
N GLY A 66 4.00 -10.59 7.58
CA GLY A 66 5.29 -10.13 7.08
C GLY A 66 5.95 -11.14 6.15
N LYS A 67 5.71 -12.44 6.36
CA LYS A 67 6.20 -13.49 5.47
C LYS A 67 5.62 -13.36 4.07
N SER A 68 4.33 -13.08 3.96
CA SER A 68 3.68 -12.85 2.66
C SER A 68 4.23 -11.63 1.96
N MET A 69 4.46 -10.56 2.69
CA MET A 69 5.05 -9.34 2.17
C MET A 69 6.46 -9.59 1.64
N ARG A 70 7.30 -10.27 2.42
CA ARG A 70 8.67 -10.60 2.07
C ARG A 70 8.73 -11.49 0.83
N ALA A 71 7.91 -12.53 0.78
CA ALA A 71 7.85 -13.45 -0.35
C ALA A 71 7.37 -12.75 -1.63
N ALA A 72 6.38 -11.87 -1.51
CA ALA A 72 5.82 -11.15 -2.65
C ALA A 72 6.84 -10.22 -3.31
N HIS A 73 7.82 -9.73 -2.56
CA HIS A 73 8.81 -8.76 -3.05
C HIS A 73 10.19 -9.35 -3.29
N ALA A 74 10.45 -10.59 -2.89
CA ALA A 74 11.78 -11.21 -2.99
C ALA A 74 12.35 -11.18 -4.41
N LYS A 75 11.54 -11.49 -5.41
CA LYS A 75 11.94 -11.48 -6.81
C LYS A 75 12.29 -10.08 -7.30
N LEU A 76 11.51 -9.10 -6.88
CA LEU A 76 11.75 -7.70 -7.27
C LEU A 76 13.07 -7.20 -6.71
N VAL A 77 13.39 -7.57 -5.48
CA VAL A 77 14.66 -7.21 -4.85
C VAL A 77 15.82 -7.90 -5.58
N ALA A 78 15.71 -9.21 -5.81
CA ALA A 78 16.79 -10.01 -6.38
C ALA A 78 17.03 -9.74 -7.87
N GLU A 79 15.96 -9.56 -8.65
CA GLU A 79 16.04 -9.51 -10.11
C GLU A 79 15.88 -8.10 -10.69
N GLN A 80 15.15 -7.21 -10.01
CA GLN A 80 14.85 -5.88 -10.52
C GLN A 80 15.42 -4.74 -9.68
N GLY A 81 16.21 -5.06 -8.67
CA GLY A 81 16.91 -4.06 -7.87
C GLY A 81 16.03 -3.18 -7.00
N LEU A 82 14.88 -3.70 -6.56
CA LEU A 82 14.01 -2.97 -5.65
C LEU A 82 14.79 -2.56 -4.40
N ASN A 83 14.76 -1.27 -4.07
CA ASN A 83 15.54 -0.72 -2.98
C ASN A 83 14.77 0.36 -2.21
N HIS A 84 15.45 0.98 -1.23
CA HIS A 84 14.86 2.02 -0.39
C HIS A 84 14.24 3.17 -1.21
N ASP A 85 14.89 3.64 -2.27
CA ASP A 85 14.37 4.75 -3.07
C ASP A 85 13.06 4.38 -3.75
N HIS A 86 12.93 3.14 -4.20
CA HIS A 86 11.67 2.64 -4.76
C HIS A 86 10.58 2.56 -3.69
N PHE A 87 10.93 2.11 -2.49
CA PHE A 87 10.00 2.07 -1.37
C PHE A 87 9.48 3.47 -1.05
N VAL A 88 10.36 4.46 -1.01
CA VAL A 88 9.98 5.86 -0.75
C VAL A 88 9.05 6.37 -1.85
N ALA A 89 9.32 6.04 -3.11
CA ALA A 89 8.45 6.43 -4.23
C ALA A 89 7.03 5.87 -4.07
N VAL A 90 6.91 4.61 -3.68
CA VAL A 90 5.61 3.98 -3.42
C VAL A 90 4.91 4.68 -2.25
N ALA A 91 5.63 4.95 -1.16
CA ALA A 91 5.07 5.62 0.00
C ALA A 91 4.56 7.03 -0.35
N GLU A 92 5.32 7.78 -1.14
CA GLU A 92 4.90 9.11 -1.59
C GLU A 92 3.62 9.06 -2.42
N ASN A 93 3.48 8.08 -3.31
CA ASN A 93 2.28 7.89 -4.11
C ASN A 93 1.08 7.53 -3.23
N LEU A 94 1.28 6.72 -2.20
CA LEU A 94 0.21 6.38 -1.26
C LEU A 94 -0.23 7.62 -0.49
N GLN A 95 0.70 8.41 0.03
CA GLN A 95 0.37 9.65 0.74
C GLN A 95 -0.41 10.62 -0.14
N ALA A 96 0.06 10.84 -1.37
CA ALA A 96 -0.61 11.73 -2.32
C ALA A 96 -2.03 11.24 -2.64
N THR A 97 -2.21 9.92 -2.75
CA THR A 97 -3.53 9.31 -2.95
C THR A 97 -4.49 9.66 -1.81
N LEU A 98 -4.03 9.51 -0.57
CA LEU A 98 -4.85 9.79 0.60
C LEU A 98 -5.19 11.28 0.70
N GLU A 99 -4.24 12.15 0.36
CA GLU A 99 -4.47 13.59 0.32
C GLU A 99 -5.53 13.96 -0.74
N ASP A 100 -5.43 13.37 -1.93
CA ASP A 100 -6.39 13.61 -3.02
C ASP A 100 -7.81 13.15 -2.65
N LEU A 101 -7.92 12.11 -1.84
CA LEU A 101 -9.21 11.60 -1.38
C LEU A 101 -9.77 12.37 -0.19
N GLY A 102 -9.06 13.39 0.29
CA GLY A 102 -9.51 14.22 1.39
C GLY A 102 -9.41 13.55 2.76
N VAL A 103 -8.56 12.55 2.90
CA VAL A 103 -8.35 11.89 4.19
C VAL A 103 -7.73 12.86 5.18
N PRO A 104 -8.25 12.94 6.43
CA PRO A 104 -7.65 13.82 7.45
C PRO A 104 -6.18 13.50 7.71
N GLU A 105 -5.40 14.53 7.98
CA GLU A 105 -3.95 14.44 8.13
C GLU A 105 -3.52 13.46 9.22
N ASP A 106 -4.23 13.41 10.34
CA ASP A 106 -3.94 12.48 11.43
C ASP A 106 -4.12 11.02 11.00
N LEU A 107 -5.13 10.73 10.17
CA LEU A 107 -5.34 9.38 9.63
C LEU A 107 -4.28 9.03 8.59
N ILE A 108 -3.86 10.00 7.77
CA ILE A 108 -2.75 9.80 6.84
C ILE A 108 -1.49 9.43 7.60
N GLY A 109 -1.21 10.10 8.70
CA GLY A 109 -0.07 9.79 9.57
C GLY A 109 -0.09 8.36 10.08
N GLU A 110 -1.27 7.88 10.50
CA GLU A 110 -1.42 6.49 10.96
C GLU A 110 -1.14 5.49 9.82
N VAL A 111 -1.69 5.74 8.63
CA VAL A 111 -1.48 4.88 7.46
C VAL A 111 0.00 4.86 7.07
N MET A 112 0.63 6.01 7.03
CA MET A 112 2.04 6.11 6.63
C MET A 112 2.98 5.43 7.65
N ALA A 113 2.63 5.47 8.94
CA ALA A 113 3.40 4.76 9.96
C ALA A 113 3.31 3.24 9.75
N ILE A 114 2.13 2.74 9.43
CA ILE A 114 1.93 1.31 9.15
C ILE A 114 2.68 0.92 7.86
N ALA A 115 2.56 1.70 6.81
CA ALA A 115 3.26 1.46 5.55
C ALA A 115 4.77 1.45 5.76
N GLY A 116 5.29 2.40 6.55
CA GLY A 116 6.72 2.48 6.88
C GLY A 116 7.22 1.26 7.63
N SER A 117 6.37 0.64 8.44
CA SER A 117 6.74 -0.55 9.21
C SER A 117 6.99 -1.78 8.32
N THR A 118 6.59 -1.75 7.05
CA THR A 118 6.80 -2.87 6.12
C THR A 118 8.13 -2.76 5.35
N HIS A 119 8.88 -1.70 5.55
CA HIS A 119 10.11 -1.40 4.80
C HIS A 119 11.06 -2.59 4.70
N ASP A 120 11.41 -3.18 5.84
CA ASP A 120 12.38 -4.27 5.88
C ASP A 120 11.84 -5.54 5.23
N ASP A 121 10.56 -5.83 5.42
CA ASP A 121 9.93 -7.01 4.80
C ASP A 121 9.83 -6.84 3.28
N VAL A 122 9.52 -5.65 2.80
CA VAL A 122 9.47 -5.36 1.36
C VAL A 122 10.83 -5.50 0.72
N LEU A 123 11.88 -5.01 1.38
CA LEU A 123 13.24 -4.99 0.84
C LEU A 123 14.08 -6.22 1.21
N GLY A 124 13.56 -7.15 2.00
CA GLY A 124 14.27 -8.35 2.38
C GLY A 124 15.42 -8.12 3.37
N LEU A 125 15.27 -7.10 4.18
CA LEU A 125 16.30 -6.71 5.16
C LEU A 125 16.14 -7.40 6.52
#